data_6aae39d38931cf9d395b78a3e29bbb97
#
_entry.id   6aae39d38931cf9d395b78a3e29bbb97
#
_cell.length_a   1.000
_cell.length_b   1.000
_cell.length_c   1.000
_cell.angle_alpha   90.00
_cell.angle_beta   90.00
_cell.angle_gamma   90.00
#
_symmetry.space_group_name_H-M   'P 1'
#
loop_
_entity.id
_entity.type
_entity.pdbx_description
1 polymer ?
#
loop_
_entity_poly.entity_id
_entity_poly.type
_entity_poly.pdbx_seq_one_letter_code
_entity_poly.pdbx_strand_id
1 'polypeptide(L)' 'MKNLKLKAARAAKDLSQQALADLVGVSRQTINAIEKGDYNPTIKLCIAICKVLDKTLDELFW' A
#
# COMPACT_ATOMS: atom_id res chain seq x y z
N MET A 1 4.03 13.22 2.42
CA MET A 1 2.82 13.45 1.64
C MET A 1 1.92 12.23 1.69
N LYS A 2 0.62 12.41 1.86
CA LYS A 2 -0.32 11.28 1.93
C LYS A 2 -0.37 10.53 0.60
N ASN A 3 -0.47 9.20 0.68
CA ASN A 3 -0.64 8.38 -0.51
C ASN A 3 -2.12 8.01 -0.68
N LEU A 4 -2.88 8.92 -1.26
CA LEU A 4 -4.31 8.70 -1.51
C LEU A 4 -4.56 7.68 -2.62
N LYS A 5 -3.63 7.52 -3.55
CA LYS A 5 -3.73 6.53 -4.62
C LYS A 5 -3.70 5.12 -4.05
N LEU A 6 -2.81 4.87 -3.10
CA LEU A 6 -2.73 3.57 -2.42
C LEU A 6 -4.03 3.30 -1.63
N LYS A 7 -4.49 4.28 -0.86
CA LYS A 7 -5.72 4.14 -0.09
C LYS A 7 -6.91 3.83 -0.98
N ALA A 8 -7.05 4.54 -2.10
CA ALA A 8 -8.15 4.33 -3.04
C ALA A 8 -8.07 2.95 -3.70
N ALA A 9 -6.87 2.52 -4.11
CA ALA A 9 -6.70 1.21 -4.74
C ALA A 9 -7.01 0.07 -3.76
N ARG A 10 -6.60 0.23 -2.51
CA ARG A 10 -6.91 -0.74 -1.45
C ARG A 10 -8.42 -0.84 -1.22
N ALA A 11 -9.09 0.31 -1.10
CA ALA A 11 -10.53 0.37 -0.90
C ALA A 11 -11.29 -0.24 -2.08
N ALA A 12 -10.81 -0.04 -3.30
CA ALA A 12 -11.42 -0.60 -4.50
C ALA A 12 -11.37 -2.13 -4.52
N LYS A 13 -10.44 -2.74 -3.80
CA LYS A 13 -10.34 -4.19 -3.64
C LYS A 13 -11.04 -4.69 -2.36
N ASP A 14 -11.74 -3.82 -1.66
CA ASP A 14 -12.40 -4.14 -0.39
C ASP A 14 -11.45 -4.67 0.67
N LEU A 15 -10.21 -4.22 0.67
CA LEU A 15 -9.20 -4.64 1.64
C LEU A 15 -9.05 -3.61 2.74
N SER A 16 -9.08 -4.08 4.00
CA SER A 16 -8.70 -3.24 5.14
C SER A 16 -7.17 -3.06 5.14
N GLN A 17 -6.67 -2.09 5.93
CA GLN A 17 -5.23 -1.94 6.12
C GLN A 17 -4.62 -3.24 6.67
N GLN A 18 -5.30 -3.88 7.60
CA GLN A 18 -4.80 -5.14 8.18
C GLN A 18 -4.75 -6.26 7.13
N ALA A 19 -5.79 -6.38 6.31
CA ALA A 19 -5.82 -7.40 5.27
C ALA A 19 -4.69 -7.22 4.25
N LEU A 20 -4.46 -5.99 3.82
CA LEU A 20 -3.35 -5.70 2.91
C LEU A 20 -2.01 -6.00 3.58
N ALA A 21 -1.84 -5.58 4.84
CA ALA A 21 -0.62 -5.83 5.59
C ALA A 21 -0.32 -7.33 5.68
N ASP A 22 -1.33 -8.13 5.98
CA ASP A 22 -1.18 -9.60 6.06
C ASP A 22 -0.73 -10.18 4.72
N LEU A 23 -1.30 -9.70 3.62
CA LEU A 23 -0.97 -10.22 2.28
C LEU A 23 0.45 -9.88 1.84
N VAL A 24 0.99 -8.74 2.28
CA VAL A 24 2.34 -8.33 1.90
C VAL A 24 3.39 -8.57 3.00
N GLY A 25 2.97 -9.11 4.13
CA GLY A 25 3.89 -9.55 5.18
C GLY A 25 4.45 -8.43 6.06
N VAL A 26 3.67 -7.37 6.31
CA VAL A 26 4.07 -6.28 7.20
C VAL A 26 2.97 -6.02 8.22
N SER A 27 3.23 -5.13 9.18
CA SER A 27 2.22 -4.77 10.17
C SER A 27 1.21 -3.77 9.60
N ARG A 28 0.02 -3.72 10.20
CA ARG A 28 -0.99 -2.72 9.84
C ARG A 28 -0.45 -1.29 10.00
N GLN A 29 0.35 -1.07 11.05
CA GLN A 29 0.96 0.24 11.30
C GLN A 29 1.84 0.68 10.12
N THR A 30 2.54 -0.25 9.48
CA THR A 30 3.36 0.04 8.32
C THR A 30 2.50 0.52 7.14
N ILE A 31 1.40 -0.17 6.86
CA ILE A 31 0.47 0.25 5.79
C ILE A 31 -0.12 1.63 6.12
N ASN A 32 -0.55 1.83 7.36
CA ASN A 32 -1.11 3.10 7.78
C ASN A 32 -0.08 4.24 7.61
N ALA A 33 1.16 4.01 8.01
CA ALA A 33 2.24 5.00 7.87
C ALA A 33 2.53 5.34 6.41
N ILE A 34 2.51 4.36 5.52
CA ILE A 34 2.68 4.59 4.08
C ILE A 34 1.54 5.47 3.55
N GLU A 35 0.31 5.16 3.91
CA GLU A 35 -0.86 5.93 3.46
C GLU A 35 -0.85 7.36 3.98
N LYS A 36 -0.33 7.57 5.19
CA LYS A 36 -0.19 8.92 5.76
C LYS A 36 0.98 9.71 5.17
N GLY A 37 1.92 9.04 4.51
CA GLY A 37 3.14 9.66 4.00
C GLY A 37 4.24 9.78 5.05
N ASP A 38 4.14 9.04 6.16
CA ASP A 38 5.10 9.07 7.26
C ASP A 38 6.22 8.04 7.10
N TYR A 39 6.11 7.15 6.12
CA TYR A 39 7.08 6.08 5.90
C TYR A 39 7.26 5.85 4.40
N ASN A 40 8.51 5.81 3.96
CA ASN A 40 8.86 5.49 2.58
C ASN A 40 9.14 4.00 2.46
N PRO A 41 8.26 3.23 1.81
CA PRO A 41 8.48 1.79 1.68
C PRO A 41 9.67 1.47 0.77
N THR A 42 10.28 0.30 1.01
CA THR A 42 11.32 -0.20 0.11
C THR A 42 10.69 -0.51 -1.25
N ILE A 43 11.51 -0.56 -2.30
CA ILE A 43 11.01 -0.91 -3.63
C ILE A 43 10.40 -2.31 -3.63
N LYS A 44 10.97 -3.24 -2.88
CA LYS A 44 10.45 -4.59 -2.74
C LYS A 44 9.03 -4.59 -2.17
N LEU A 45 8.78 -3.80 -1.13
CA LEU A 45 7.45 -3.68 -0.53
C LEU A 45 6.48 -3.00 -1.50
N CYS A 46 6.92 -1.95 -2.21
CA CYS A 46 6.11 -1.30 -3.23
C CYS A 46 5.64 -2.29 -4.29
N ILE A 47 6.55 -3.14 -4.78
CA ILE A 47 6.22 -4.16 -5.78
C ILE A 47 5.20 -5.16 -5.23
N ALA A 48 5.38 -5.61 -3.99
CA ALA A 48 4.45 -6.55 -3.36
C ALA A 48 3.04 -5.95 -3.24
N ILE A 49 2.95 -4.70 -2.82
CA ILE A 49 1.67 -3.98 -2.71
C ILE A 49 1.02 -3.84 -4.09
N CYS A 50 1.79 -3.44 -5.10
CA CYS A 50 1.27 -3.30 -6.46
C CYS A 50 0.71 -4.60 -7.00
N LYS A 51 1.39 -5.73 -6.75
CA LYS A 51 0.90 -7.05 -7.19
C LYS A 51 -0.43 -7.41 -6.55
N VAL A 52 -0.57 -7.18 -5.25
CA VAL A 52 -1.82 -7.47 -4.53
C VAL A 52 -2.97 -6.62 -5.06
N LEU A 53 -2.70 -5.34 -5.34
CA LEU A 53 -3.73 -4.40 -5.77
C LEU A 53 -3.93 -4.35 -7.28
N ASP A 54 -3.14 -5.13 -8.03
CA ASP A 54 -3.20 -5.17 -9.50
C ASP A 54 -2.98 -3.79 -10.11
N LYS A 55 -1.93 -3.11 -9.63
CA LYS A 55 -1.55 -1.77 -10.05
C LYS A 55 -0.06 -1.73 -10.39
N THR A 56 0.34 -0.68 -11.10
CA THR A 56 1.76 -0.45 -11.41
C THR A 56 2.35 0.49 -10.35
N LEU A 57 3.68 0.56 -10.30
CA LEU A 57 4.38 1.49 -9.43
C LEU A 57 3.99 2.94 -9.74
N ASP A 58 3.85 3.28 -11.03
CA ASP A 58 3.44 4.61 -11.46
C ASP A 58 2.05 4.97 -10.94
N GLU A 59 1.15 3.99 -10.87
CA GLU A 59 -0.22 4.21 -10.43
C GLU A 59 -0.32 4.46 -8.92
N LEU A 60 0.61 3.93 -8.13
CA LEU A 60 0.51 3.99 -6.67
C LEU A 60 1.59 4.84 -6.00
N PHE A 61 2.81 4.89 -6.55
CA PHE A 61 3.94 5.44 -5.82
C PHE A 61 4.66 6.60 -6.54
N TRP A 62 4.31 6.93 -7.76
CA TRP A 62 4.83 8.13 -8.43
C TRP A 62 3.98 8.71 -9.57
#